data_78a6ba73c401c6d5b0288c24cb323ea1
#
_entry.id   78a6ba73c401c6d5b0288c24cb323ea1
#
_cell.length_a   1.000
_cell.length_b   1.000
_cell.length_c   1.000
_cell.angle_alpha   90.00
_cell.angle_beta   90.00
_cell.angle_gamma   90.00
#
_symmetry.space_group_name_H-M   'P 1'
#
loop_
_entity.id
_entity.type
_entity.pdbx_description
1 polymer ?
#
loop_
_entity_poly.entity_id
_entity_poly.type
_entity_poly.pdbx_seq_one_letter_code
_entity_poly.pdbx_strand_id
1 'polypeptide(L)'
;VITDVTLDWLKNGRDKDKPFFIMSQHKAPHRNWQPGPKYLNKYDGVEITEPETLRDDYKTRSSAASSQAMTIRNHLSSNDLKLRTPGNLTPEQKAKWDAAYGPKNKAFTEAKLEGEALFKWKYQRYVKDYLRCIDSVDENVGRLLDYLDKSGLAENTVIIYSSDQGWYLGEHGWYDKRWMYEESFRTPLLVRWPKVIKPGSKNYDLVQNLDYAETALDLCGVKIPGDMQGASFAPLLKGKKPSDWRKSLYYHYYEFPGAHSVRRHYGVRTDKHKLIYFYNLDAWEMYDLEKDPNELKSVYGQPKYAALTKELKTELDRLRELYKVPEDTRPASRSKRPKPKKK
;
A
#
# COMPACT_ATOMS: atom_id res chain seq x y z
N VAL A 1 6.73 12.54 -16.54
CA VAL A 1 6.22 11.72 -17.67
C VAL A 1 4.74 11.42 -17.49
N ILE A 2 4.30 10.62 -16.47
CA ILE A 2 2.87 10.25 -16.34
C ILE A 2 1.99 11.51 -16.25
N THR A 3 2.30 12.43 -15.37
CA THR A 3 1.57 13.69 -15.22
C THR A 3 1.61 14.54 -16.49
N ASP A 4 2.74 14.58 -17.19
CA ASP A 4 2.85 15.36 -18.44
C ASP A 4 1.94 14.78 -19.52
N VAL A 5 1.92 13.45 -19.67
CA VAL A 5 1.01 12.75 -20.61
C VAL A 5 -0.45 12.98 -20.21
N THR A 6 -0.78 12.90 -18.90
CA THR A 6 -2.13 13.17 -18.40
C THR A 6 -2.57 14.60 -18.70
N LEU A 7 -1.69 15.58 -18.43
CA LEU A 7 -1.97 16.99 -18.72
C LEU A 7 -2.09 17.27 -20.23
N ASP A 8 -1.25 16.66 -21.03
CA ASP A 8 -1.30 16.81 -22.48
C ASP A 8 -2.63 16.25 -23.02
N TRP A 9 -3.02 15.06 -22.57
CA TRP A 9 -4.31 14.49 -22.95
C TRP A 9 -5.49 15.36 -22.52
N LEU A 10 -5.49 15.89 -21.29
CA LEU A 10 -6.55 16.78 -20.81
C LEU A 10 -6.64 18.07 -21.63
N LYS A 11 -5.52 18.60 -22.14
CA LYS A 11 -5.46 19.83 -22.92
C LYS A 11 -5.83 19.62 -24.38
N ASN A 12 -5.26 18.59 -24.99
CA ASN A 12 -5.16 18.42 -26.43
C ASN A 12 -5.78 17.12 -26.95
N GLY A 13 -5.88 16.06 -26.12
CA GLY A 13 -6.25 14.73 -26.58
C GLY A 13 -7.71 14.35 -26.34
N ARG A 14 -8.39 14.97 -25.36
CA ARG A 14 -9.79 14.63 -25.06
C ARG A 14 -10.77 15.33 -26.02
N ASP A 15 -11.90 14.72 -26.28
CA ASP A 15 -13.07 15.37 -26.85
C ASP A 15 -13.69 16.30 -25.80
N LYS A 16 -13.71 17.60 -26.07
CA LYS A 16 -14.17 18.63 -25.11
C LYS A 16 -15.69 18.62 -24.90
N ASP A 17 -16.44 18.07 -25.84
CA ASP A 17 -17.89 18.00 -25.80
C ASP A 17 -18.40 16.73 -25.10
N LYS A 18 -17.46 15.84 -24.67
CA LYS A 18 -17.79 14.60 -23.96
C LYS A 18 -17.27 14.58 -22.56
N PRO A 19 -17.95 13.88 -21.61
CA PRO A 19 -17.39 13.59 -20.31
C PRO A 19 -16.14 12.72 -20.44
N PHE A 20 -15.27 12.74 -19.44
CA PHE A 20 -14.08 11.90 -19.42
C PHE A 20 -13.94 11.12 -18.10
N PHE A 21 -13.32 9.96 -18.21
CA PHE A 21 -12.78 9.20 -17.11
C PHE A 21 -11.28 8.98 -17.35
N ILE A 22 -10.45 9.27 -16.35
CA ILE A 22 -8.98 9.11 -16.46
C ILE A 22 -8.40 8.55 -15.18
N MET A 23 -7.48 7.62 -15.32
CA MET A 23 -6.67 7.07 -14.24
C MET A 23 -5.21 7.50 -14.44
N SER A 24 -4.74 8.46 -13.65
CA SER A 24 -3.35 8.93 -13.66
C SER A 24 -2.51 8.12 -12.68
N GLN A 25 -2.05 6.95 -13.11
CA GLN A 25 -1.43 5.94 -12.26
C GLN A 25 0.09 6.12 -12.19
N HIS A 26 0.58 6.75 -11.11
CA HIS A 26 2.01 6.89 -10.85
C HIS A 26 2.61 5.57 -10.36
N LYS A 27 3.75 5.14 -10.94
CA LYS A 27 4.49 4.00 -10.43
C LYS A 27 5.15 4.30 -9.07
N ALA A 28 5.62 5.53 -8.87
CA ALA A 28 6.16 5.96 -7.59
C ALA A 28 5.04 5.99 -6.52
N PRO A 29 5.32 5.58 -5.28
CA PRO A 29 6.62 5.22 -4.69
C PRO A 29 6.96 3.72 -4.71
N HIS A 30 6.48 2.94 -5.66
CA HIS A 30 6.80 1.50 -5.75
C HIS A 30 8.32 1.24 -5.78
N ARG A 31 8.75 0.10 -5.29
CA ARG A 31 10.15 -0.37 -5.31
C ARG A 31 10.72 -0.37 -6.74
N ASN A 32 11.94 0.11 -7.07
CA ASN A 32 12.85 0.71 -6.08
C ASN A 32 12.57 2.22 -6.05
N TRP A 33 11.89 2.74 -5.06
CA TRP A 33 11.60 4.16 -4.86
C TRP A 33 12.77 5.06 -5.31
N GLN A 34 12.70 5.54 -6.54
CA GLN A 34 13.70 6.40 -7.17
C GLN A 34 13.16 7.83 -7.20
N PRO A 35 13.74 8.74 -6.41
CA PRO A 35 13.27 10.12 -6.33
C PRO A 35 13.46 10.87 -7.65
N GLY A 36 12.58 11.84 -7.89
CA GLY A 36 12.78 12.80 -8.97
C GLY A 36 14.04 13.68 -8.74
N PRO A 37 14.67 14.17 -9.80
CA PRO A 37 15.94 14.92 -9.71
C PRO A 37 15.92 16.12 -8.76
N LYS A 38 14.76 16.76 -8.58
CA LYS A 38 14.57 17.90 -7.69
C LYS A 38 14.71 17.54 -6.20
N TYR A 39 14.45 16.27 -5.84
CA TYR A 39 14.31 15.84 -4.45
C TYR A 39 15.47 14.97 -3.94
N LEU A 40 16.51 14.73 -4.75
CA LEU A 40 17.62 13.82 -4.41
C LEU A 40 18.34 14.15 -3.10
N ASN A 41 18.33 15.42 -2.69
CA ASN A 41 18.98 15.91 -1.47
C ASN A 41 17.99 16.36 -0.37
N LYS A 42 16.68 16.31 -0.63
CA LYS A 42 15.70 16.62 0.40
C LYS A 42 15.86 15.64 1.58
N TYR A 43 15.67 16.11 2.78
CA TYR A 43 15.90 15.36 4.03
C TYR A 43 17.38 15.01 4.35
N ASP A 44 18.38 15.48 3.60
CA ASP A 44 19.76 15.42 4.05
C ASP A 44 19.90 16.25 5.34
N GLY A 45 20.55 15.71 6.36
CA GLY A 45 20.66 16.37 7.67
C GLY A 45 19.40 16.28 8.57
N VAL A 46 18.28 15.77 8.08
CA VAL A 46 17.08 15.52 8.89
C VAL A 46 17.09 14.09 9.40
N GLU A 47 16.89 13.89 10.68
CA GLU A 47 16.63 12.56 11.24
C GLU A 47 15.12 12.28 11.24
N ILE A 48 14.71 11.20 10.59
CA ILE A 48 13.30 10.77 10.58
C ILE A 48 13.07 9.88 11.81
N THR A 49 12.03 10.21 12.57
CA THR A 49 11.64 9.44 13.75
C THR A 49 11.38 7.97 13.41
N GLU A 50 11.94 7.08 14.17
CA GLU A 50 11.70 5.64 14.04
C GLU A 50 10.31 5.29 14.56
N PRO A 51 9.54 4.42 13.87
CA PRO A 51 8.30 3.91 14.44
C PRO A 51 8.58 3.06 15.69
N GLU A 52 7.70 3.11 16.67
CA GLU A 52 7.84 2.35 17.93
C GLU A 52 8.00 0.84 17.68
N THR A 53 7.41 0.34 16.62
CA THR A 53 7.43 -1.07 16.21
C THR A 53 8.65 -1.46 15.37
N LEU A 54 9.61 -0.55 15.10
CA LEU A 54 10.77 -0.84 14.25
C LEU A 54 11.60 -2.05 14.74
N ARG A 55 11.62 -2.29 16.06
CA ARG A 55 12.35 -3.40 16.71
C ARG A 55 11.42 -4.48 17.24
N ASP A 56 10.34 -4.75 16.51
CA ASP A 56 9.39 -5.80 16.86
C ASP A 56 10.06 -7.19 16.89
N ASP A 57 9.77 -7.96 17.92
CA ASP A 57 10.36 -9.28 18.17
C ASP A 57 9.47 -10.46 17.75
N TYR A 58 8.26 -10.18 17.28
CA TYR A 58 7.25 -11.12 16.79
C TYR A 58 6.81 -12.21 17.79
N LYS A 59 7.09 -12.08 19.09
CA LYS A 59 6.92 -13.16 20.08
C LYS A 59 5.52 -13.74 20.19
N THR A 60 4.47 -12.95 19.98
CA THR A 60 3.10 -13.41 20.17
C THR A 60 2.41 -13.82 18.88
N ARG A 61 3.14 -13.79 17.76
CA ARG A 61 2.62 -14.06 16.44
C ARG A 61 3.00 -15.45 15.93
N SER A 62 2.36 -15.87 14.86
CA SER A 62 2.72 -17.10 14.18
C SER A 62 4.14 -17.01 13.59
N SER A 63 4.72 -18.15 13.23
CA SER A 63 6.02 -18.19 12.55
C SER A 63 6.02 -17.48 11.18
N ALA A 64 4.86 -17.10 10.66
CA ALA A 64 4.76 -16.28 9.46
C ALA A 64 5.53 -14.96 9.62
N ALA A 65 5.33 -14.26 10.75
CA ALA A 65 5.94 -12.96 11.01
C ALA A 65 7.47 -13.01 11.08
N SER A 66 8.07 -14.09 11.58
CA SER A 66 9.51 -14.25 11.67
C SER A 66 10.18 -14.88 10.46
N SER A 67 9.43 -15.59 9.59
CA SER A 67 9.98 -16.35 8.45
C SER A 67 9.96 -15.60 7.11
N GLN A 68 9.46 -14.38 7.08
CA GLN A 68 9.44 -13.55 5.88
C GLN A 68 10.82 -12.94 5.54
N ALA A 69 11.00 -12.45 4.31
CA ALA A 69 12.26 -11.88 3.81
C ALA A 69 12.07 -10.40 3.40
N MET A 70 11.51 -9.58 4.32
CA MET A 70 11.25 -8.15 4.08
C MET A 70 11.64 -7.25 5.25
N THR A 71 12.64 -7.65 6.05
CA THR A 71 13.15 -6.77 7.10
C THR A 71 14.14 -5.75 6.56
N ILE A 72 14.07 -4.52 7.07
CA ILE A 72 15.05 -3.46 6.77
C ILE A 72 16.45 -3.90 7.18
N ARG A 73 16.56 -4.60 8.31
CA ARG A 73 17.84 -5.07 8.84
C ARG A 73 18.59 -5.97 7.85
N ASN A 74 17.90 -6.91 7.20
CA ASN A 74 18.57 -8.00 6.47
C ASN A 74 18.26 -8.07 4.97
N HIS A 75 17.18 -7.46 4.47
CA HIS A 75 16.66 -7.80 3.15
C HIS A 75 16.65 -6.63 2.14
N LEU A 76 17.02 -5.41 2.56
CA LEU A 76 17.24 -4.31 1.62
C LEU A 76 18.47 -4.59 0.76
N SER A 77 18.31 -4.54 -0.55
CA SER A 77 19.40 -4.72 -1.52
C SER A 77 20.22 -3.45 -1.71
N SER A 78 21.39 -3.57 -2.35
CA SER A 78 22.19 -2.41 -2.74
C SER A 78 21.44 -1.42 -3.64
N ASN A 79 20.49 -1.91 -4.45
CA ASN A 79 19.64 -1.05 -5.27
C ASN A 79 18.60 -0.30 -4.43
N ASP A 80 18.01 -0.96 -3.43
CA ASP A 80 17.08 -0.33 -2.49
C ASP A 80 17.75 0.79 -1.70
N LEU A 81 19.00 0.57 -1.29
CA LEU A 81 19.82 1.52 -0.55
C LEU A 81 20.55 2.54 -1.43
N LYS A 82 20.31 2.55 -2.76
CA LYS A 82 20.94 3.47 -3.72
C LYS A 82 22.48 3.42 -3.70
N LEU A 83 23.05 2.28 -3.31
CA LEU A 83 24.51 2.04 -3.36
C LEU A 83 24.98 1.77 -4.79
N ARG A 84 24.06 1.59 -5.74
CA ARG A 84 24.34 1.43 -7.17
C ARG A 84 23.56 2.47 -7.95
N THR A 85 24.19 3.07 -8.95
CA THR A 85 23.51 3.95 -9.90
C THR A 85 22.57 3.13 -10.78
N PRO A 86 21.29 3.55 -10.97
CA PRO A 86 20.37 2.87 -11.89
C PRO A 86 20.89 2.89 -13.33
N GLY A 87 20.75 1.76 -14.03
CA GLY A 87 21.27 1.63 -15.40
C GLY A 87 20.41 2.27 -16.50
N ASN A 88 19.20 2.74 -16.16
CA ASN A 88 18.23 3.30 -17.10
C ASN A 88 18.15 4.84 -17.07
N LEU A 89 19.14 5.51 -16.50
CA LEU A 89 19.21 6.96 -16.44
C LEU A 89 19.83 7.53 -17.74
N THR A 90 19.32 8.70 -18.18
CA THR A 90 20.03 9.47 -19.19
C THR A 90 21.35 10.01 -18.63
N PRO A 91 22.33 10.43 -19.49
CA PRO A 91 23.59 11.00 -19.02
C PRO A 91 23.39 12.17 -18.03
N GLU A 92 22.43 13.06 -18.30
CA GLU A 92 22.11 14.18 -17.42
C GLU A 92 21.52 13.71 -16.07
N GLN A 93 20.58 12.75 -16.10
CA GLN A 93 20.02 12.18 -14.89
C GLN A 93 21.08 11.45 -14.07
N LYS A 94 21.98 10.73 -14.74
CA LYS A 94 23.10 10.06 -14.08
C LYS A 94 24.03 11.04 -13.39
N ALA A 95 24.38 12.14 -14.03
CA ALA A 95 25.25 13.17 -13.44
C ALA A 95 24.62 13.75 -12.16
N LYS A 96 23.33 14.09 -12.20
CA LYS A 96 22.58 14.56 -11.00
C LYS A 96 22.51 13.51 -9.89
N TRP A 97 22.29 12.26 -10.27
CA TRP A 97 22.25 11.13 -9.34
C TRP A 97 23.59 10.91 -8.65
N ASP A 98 24.66 10.83 -9.43
CA ASP A 98 26.01 10.59 -8.90
C ASP A 98 26.49 11.76 -8.03
N ALA A 99 26.17 13.00 -8.38
CA ALA A 99 26.44 14.17 -7.53
C ALA A 99 25.72 14.10 -6.18
N ALA A 100 24.48 13.58 -6.15
CA ALA A 100 23.69 13.47 -4.94
C ALA A 100 24.05 12.25 -4.08
N TYR A 101 24.20 11.08 -4.67
CA TYR A 101 24.41 9.82 -3.93
C TYR A 101 25.87 9.45 -3.77
N GLY A 102 26.78 9.92 -4.62
CA GLY A 102 28.21 9.63 -4.54
C GLY A 102 28.82 9.99 -3.18
N PRO A 103 28.71 11.22 -2.69
CA PRO A 103 29.21 11.62 -1.37
C PRO A 103 28.56 10.82 -0.22
N LYS A 104 27.26 10.58 -0.28
CA LYS A 104 26.49 9.81 0.73
C LYS A 104 26.97 8.36 0.81
N ASN A 105 27.25 7.76 -0.34
CA ASN A 105 27.71 6.37 -0.43
C ASN A 105 29.17 6.25 0.01
N LYS A 106 30.03 7.25 -0.32
CA LYS A 106 31.39 7.32 0.17
C LYS A 106 31.42 7.39 1.70
N ALA A 107 30.68 8.30 2.29
CA ALA A 107 30.58 8.44 3.74
C ALA A 107 30.09 7.14 4.42
N PHE A 108 29.11 6.45 3.84
CA PHE A 108 28.64 5.16 4.34
C PHE A 108 29.74 4.08 4.30
N THR A 109 30.50 4.01 3.21
CA THR A 109 31.58 3.03 3.05
C THR A 109 32.71 3.27 4.06
N GLU A 110 33.09 4.54 4.27
CA GLU A 110 34.13 4.95 5.21
C GLU A 110 33.72 4.72 6.69
N ALA A 111 32.43 4.86 7.01
CA ALA A 111 31.91 4.71 8.35
C ALA A 111 31.94 3.26 8.88
N LYS A 112 32.03 2.26 8.00
CA LYS A 112 32.12 0.81 8.35
C LYS A 112 31.11 0.40 9.42
N LEU A 113 29.86 0.86 9.27
CA LEU A 113 28.80 0.65 10.27
C LEU A 113 28.43 -0.84 10.40
N GLU A 114 28.20 -1.27 11.64
CA GLU A 114 27.78 -2.61 11.99
C GLU A 114 26.62 -2.61 12.99
N GLY A 115 25.99 -3.76 13.19
CA GLY A 115 24.98 -3.98 14.21
C GLY A 115 23.82 -2.97 14.15
N GLU A 116 23.56 -2.32 15.27
CA GLU A 116 22.43 -1.38 15.41
C GLU A 116 22.68 -0.07 14.65
N ALA A 117 23.93 0.41 14.58
CA ALA A 117 24.29 1.58 13.80
C ALA A 117 24.00 1.39 12.30
N LEU A 118 24.34 0.23 11.75
CA LEU A 118 24.02 -0.14 10.37
C LEU A 118 22.50 -0.25 10.16
N PHE A 119 21.75 -0.80 11.11
CA PHE A 119 20.30 -0.90 11.03
C PHE A 119 19.63 0.48 10.99
N LYS A 120 20.02 1.37 11.90
CA LYS A 120 19.57 2.76 11.95
C LYS A 120 19.87 3.48 10.63
N TRP A 121 21.07 3.33 10.09
CA TRP A 121 21.46 3.91 8.81
C TRP A 121 20.60 3.39 7.66
N LYS A 122 20.34 2.08 7.59
CA LYS A 122 19.46 1.48 6.57
C LYS A 122 18.05 2.06 6.64
N TYR A 123 17.49 2.16 7.86
CA TYR A 123 16.18 2.77 8.07
C TYR A 123 16.15 4.22 7.56
N GLN A 124 17.11 5.05 7.99
CA GLN A 124 17.18 6.45 7.56
C GLN A 124 17.34 6.59 6.03
N ARG A 125 18.19 5.76 5.42
CA ARG A 125 18.36 5.77 3.97
C ARG A 125 17.06 5.39 3.25
N TYR A 126 16.42 4.32 3.68
CA TYR A 126 15.19 3.82 3.13
C TYR A 126 14.04 4.83 3.22
N VAL A 127 13.74 5.30 4.42
CA VAL A 127 12.58 6.17 4.65
C VAL A 127 12.74 7.52 3.96
N LYS A 128 13.95 8.10 3.96
CA LYS A 128 14.21 9.36 3.25
C LYS A 128 14.03 9.23 1.75
N ASP A 129 14.53 8.15 1.14
CA ASP A 129 14.36 7.93 -0.29
C ASP A 129 12.90 7.68 -0.66
N TYR A 130 12.13 6.99 0.21
CA TYR A 130 10.69 6.83 0.02
C TYR A 130 9.96 8.18 0.09
N LEU A 131 10.22 8.98 1.12
CA LEU A 131 9.61 10.31 1.28
C LEU A 131 9.96 11.26 0.13
N ARG A 132 11.18 11.20 -0.42
CA ARG A 132 11.57 11.94 -1.63
C ARG A 132 10.71 11.56 -2.85
N CYS A 133 10.31 10.29 -2.94
CA CYS A 133 9.37 9.88 -3.99
C CYS A 133 7.96 10.43 -3.73
N ILE A 134 7.51 10.43 -2.47
CA ILE A 134 6.21 11.02 -2.08
C ILE A 134 6.17 12.50 -2.44
N ASP A 135 7.21 13.27 -2.13
CA ASP A 135 7.29 14.69 -2.55
C ASP A 135 7.15 14.86 -4.06
N SER A 136 7.77 13.96 -4.83
CA SER A 136 7.65 13.98 -6.30
C SER A 136 6.22 13.68 -6.76
N VAL A 137 5.53 12.76 -6.10
CA VAL A 137 4.12 12.44 -6.40
C VAL A 137 3.22 13.61 -6.01
N ASP A 138 3.41 14.16 -4.81
CA ASP A 138 2.63 15.30 -4.29
C ASP A 138 2.70 16.51 -5.23
N GLU A 139 3.90 16.93 -5.64
CA GLU A 139 4.08 17.98 -6.64
C GLU A 139 3.32 17.70 -7.94
N ASN A 140 3.35 16.46 -8.41
CA ASN A 140 2.70 16.07 -9.65
C ASN A 140 1.17 15.99 -9.52
N VAL A 141 0.65 15.58 -8.37
CA VAL A 141 -0.78 15.67 -8.04
C VAL A 141 -1.20 17.15 -8.01
N GLY A 142 -0.42 18.01 -7.33
CA GLY A 142 -0.66 19.46 -7.31
C GLY A 142 -0.77 20.05 -8.71
N ARG A 143 0.11 19.67 -9.66
CA ARG A 143 0.04 20.11 -11.06
C ARG A 143 -1.25 19.74 -11.76
N LEU A 144 -1.80 18.55 -11.47
CA LEU A 144 -3.09 18.12 -12.02
C LEU A 144 -4.25 18.92 -11.42
N LEU A 145 -4.25 19.10 -10.11
CA LEU A 145 -5.27 19.90 -9.41
C LEU A 145 -5.28 21.34 -9.90
N ASP A 146 -4.10 21.97 -9.98
CA ASP A 146 -3.92 23.33 -10.52
C ASP A 146 -4.47 23.48 -11.93
N TYR A 147 -4.24 22.49 -12.78
CA TYR A 147 -4.77 22.52 -14.13
C TYR A 147 -6.30 22.43 -14.15
N LEU A 148 -6.88 21.52 -13.36
CA LEU A 148 -8.35 21.37 -13.29
C LEU A 148 -8.99 22.65 -12.75
N ASP A 149 -8.40 23.31 -11.75
CA ASP A 149 -8.89 24.55 -11.20
C ASP A 149 -8.79 25.69 -12.22
N LYS A 150 -7.63 25.89 -12.85
CA LYS A 150 -7.39 26.99 -13.82
C LYS A 150 -8.20 26.85 -15.10
N SER A 151 -8.54 25.61 -15.49
CA SER A 151 -9.37 25.34 -16.68
C SER A 151 -10.88 25.34 -16.40
N GLY A 152 -11.31 25.52 -15.14
CA GLY A 152 -12.71 25.45 -14.74
C GLY A 152 -13.30 24.02 -14.70
N LEU A 153 -12.51 23.00 -15.06
CA LEU A 153 -12.98 21.61 -15.07
C LEU A 153 -13.25 21.06 -13.66
N ALA A 154 -12.58 21.58 -12.64
CA ALA A 154 -12.73 21.11 -11.27
C ALA A 154 -14.16 21.16 -10.75
N GLU A 155 -14.94 22.16 -11.17
CA GLU A 155 -16.34 22.35 -10.74
C GLU A 155 -17.28 21.21 -11.13
N ASN A 156 -16.93 20.47 -12.20
CA ASN A 156 -17.69 19.32 -12.70
C ASN A 156 -16.84 18.04 -12.78
N THR A 157 -15.90 17.89 -11.87
CA THR A 157 -15.02 16.71 -11.84
C THR A 157 -14.98 16.14 -10.42
N VAL A 158 -15.24 14.84 -10.30
CA VAL A 158 -14.93 14.08 -9.07
C VAL A 158 -13.49 13.64 -9.13
N ILE A 159 -12.70 14.02 -8.14
CA ILE A 159 -11.28 13.66 -8.05
C ILE A 159 -11.12 12.68 -6.89
N ILE A 160 -10.58 11.50 -7.17
CA ILE A 160 -10.30 10.47 -6.19
C ILE A 160 -8.79 10.24 -6.15
N TYR A 161 -8.17 10.42 -4.99
CA TYR A 161 -6.78 10.02 -4.74
C TYR A 161 -6.77 8.79 -3.86
N SER A 162 -6.08 7.75 -4.30
CA SER A 162 -5.94 6.51 -3.55
C SER A 162 -4.66 5.77 -3.94
N SER A 163 -4.45 4.61 -3.32
CA SER A 163 -3.40 3.64 -3.66
C SER A 163 -4.02 2.25 -3.77
N ASP A 164 -3.39 1.37 -4.52
CA ASP A 164 -3.75 -0.05 -4.63
C ASP A 164 -3.50 -0.82 -3.33
N GLN A 165 -2.59 -0.32 -2.49
CA GLN A 165 -2.19 -0.95 -1.21
C GLN A 165 -1.47 0.04 -0.30
N GLY A 166 -1.36 -0.31 1.00
CA GLY A 166 -0.52 0.38 1.96
C GLY A 166 0.96 0.01 1.82
N TRP A 167 1.79 0.42 2.80
CA TRP A 167 3.24 0.25 2.74
C TRP A 167 3.87 0.35 4.12
N TYR A 168 4.84 -0.54 4.45
CA TYR A 168 5.63 -0.45 5.66
C TYR A 168 6.79 0.53 5.50
N LEU A 169 6.86 1.50 6.39
CA LEU A 169 7.97 2.46 6.48
C LEU A 169 8.85 2.23 7.72
N GLY A 170 8.98 0.98 8.10
CA GLY A 170 9.75 0.56 9.26
C GLY A 170 8.91 -0.10 10.35
N GLU A 171 7.59 0.03 10.30
CA GLU A 171 6.71 -0.67 11.22
C GLU A 171 7.00 -2.17 11.15
N HIS A 172 7.00 -2.83 12.29
CA HIS A 172 7.41 -4.23 12.46
C HIS A 172 8.84 -4.55 11.98
N GLY A 173 9.68 -3.53 11.77
CA GLY A 173 11.01 -3.68 11.17
C GLY A 173 10.98 -3.98 9.66
N TRP A 174 9.84 -3.83 9.00
CA TRP A 174 9.61 -4.23 7.61
C TRP A 174 9.67 -3.07 6.62
N TYR A 175 9.76 -3.44 5.34
CA TYR A 175 9.56 -2.59 4.17
C TYR A 175 8.68 -3.34 3.17
N ASP A 176 8.13 -2.62 2.16
CA ASP A 176 7.23 -3.20 1.18
C ASP A 176 5.82 -3.43 1.78
N LYS A 177 5.07 -4.45 1.40
CA LYS A 177 3.64 -4.71 1.65
C LYS A 177 3.36 -6.21 1.76
N ARG A 178 2.18 -6.69 1.47
CA ARG A 178 1.72 -8.09 1.31
C ARG A 178 1.03 -8.69 2.53
N TRP A 179 1.06 -8.03 3.66
CA TRP A 179 0.41 -8.51 4.86
C TRP A 179 -1.00 -7.90 5.02
N MET A 180 -1.82 -8.56 5.82
CA MET A 180 -3.12 -8.01 6.21
C MET A 180 -3.03 -7.03 7.38
N TYR A 181 -1.82 -6.69 7.89
CA TYR A 181 -1.65 -5.66 8.92
C TYR A 181 -1.96 -4.27 8.37
N GLU A 182 -2.40 -3.35 9.24
CA GLU A 182 -2.96 -2.06 8.82
C GLU A 182 -2.06 -1.27 7.87
N GLU A 183 -0.74 -1.28 8.09
CA GLU A 183 0.21 -0.52 7.26
C GLU A 183 0.22 -0.97 5.78
N SER A 184 0.01 -2.26 5.55
CA SER A 184 -0.08 -2.84 4.20
C SER A 184 -1.51 -2.88 3.67
N PHE A 185 -2.50 -3.03 4.54
CA PHE A 185 -3.88 -3.24 4.18
C PHE A 185 -4.67 -1.94 4.01
N ARG A 186 -4.41 -0.95 4.86
CA ARG A 186 -5.09 0.34 4.83
C ARG A 186 -4.46 1.26 3.78
N THR A 187 -5.28 1.76 2.86
CA THR A 187 -4.88 2.70 1.82
C THR A 187 -5.45 4.09 2.09
N PRO A 188 -4.80 5.17 1.59
CA PRO A 188 -5.43 6.48 1.60
C PRO A 188 -6.66 6.49 0.67
N LEU A 189 -7.69 7.23 1.06
CA LEU A 189 -8.81 7.58 0.19
C LEU A 189 -9.20 9.03 0.46
N LEU A 190 -8.91 9.89 -0.50
CA LEU A 190 -9.27 11.29 -0.47
C LEU A 190 -10.16 11.59 -1.69
N VAL A 191 -11.27 12.27 -1.46
CA VAL A 191 -12.21 12.61 -2.54
C VAL A 191 -12.51 14.10 -2.51
N ARG A 192 -12.36 14.75 -3.67
CA ARG A 192 -12.82 16.11 -3.91
C ARG A 192 -14.00 16.07 -4.88
N TRP A 193 -15.14 16.56 -4.44
CA TRP A 193 -16.35 16.71 -5.25
C TRP A 193 -17.04 18.03 -4.89
N PRO A 194 -16.72 19.11 -5.60
CA PRO A 194 -17.27 20.44 -5.28
C PRO A 194 -18.79 20.44 -5.22
N LYS A 195 -19.36 21.23 -4.32
CA LYS A 195 -20.81 21.37 -4.08
C LYS A 195 -21.52 20.12 -3.49
N VAL A 196 -20.85 18.97 -3.42
CA VAL A 196 -21.40 17.72 -2.86
C VAL A 196 -20.72 17.35 -1.53
N ILE A 197 -19.39 17.35 -1.49
CA ILE A 197 -18.64 17.01 -0.29
C ILE A 197 -18.23 18.29 0.44
N LYS A 198 -18.61 18.39 1.72
CA LYS A 198 -18.15 19.49 2.57
C LYS A 198 -16.62 19.38 2.80
N PRO A 199 -15.84 20.44 2.51
CA PRO A 199 -14.41 20.44 2.78
C PRO A 199 -14.05 20.06 4.21
N GLY A 200 -13.01 19.24 4.39
CA GLY A 200 -12.56 18.78 5.70
C GLY A 200 -13.43 17.71 6.36
N SER A 201 -14.50 17.25 5.72
CA SER A 201 -15.31 16.16 6.25
C SER A 201 -14.55 14.84 6.25
N LYS A 202 -14.88 13.95 7.22
CA LYS A 202 -14.29 12.62 7.36
C LYS A 202 -15.41 11.59 7.39
N ASN A 203 -15.17 10.46 6.75
CA ASN A 203 -16.03 9.28 6.80
C ASN A 203 -15.20 8.09 7.27
N TYR A 204 -15.75 7.26 8.16
CA TYR A 204 -15.07 6.10 8.75
C TYR A 204 -15.69 4.76 8.31
N ASP A 205 -16.63 4.79 7.38
CA ASP A 205 -17.23 3.58 6.85
C ASP A 205 -16.22 2.78 6.04
N LEU A 206 -16.33 1.45 6.11
CA LEU A 206 -15.41 0.55 5.43
C LEU A 206 -15.60 0.61 3.91
N VAL A 207 -14.58 1.07 3.20
CA VAL A 207 -14.49 1.09 1.73
C VAL A 207 -13.29 0.21 1.33
N GLN A 208 -13.38 -0.45 0.19
CA GLN A 208 -12.32 -1.32 -0.31
C GLN A 208 -12.04 -1.08 -1.80
N ASN A 209 -10.93 -1.59 -2.31
CA ASN A 209 -10.50 -1.38 -3.69
C ASN A 209 -11.53 -1.82 -4.74
N LEU A 210 -12.34 -2.84 -4.45
CA LEU A 210 -13.42 -3.29 -5.32
C LEU A 210 -14.47 -2.22 -5.58
N ASP A 211 -14.62 -1.25 -4.68
CA ASP A 211 -15.71 -0.28 -4.72
C ASP A 211 -15.47 0.86 -5.72
N TYR A 212 -14.23 1.06 -6.17
CA TYR A 212 -13.92 2.20 -7.06
C TYR A 212 -14.57 2.09 -8.42
N ALA A 213 -14.58 0.90 -9.02
CA ALA A 213 -15.17 0.70 -10.33
C ALA A 213 -16.70 0.87 -10.29
N GLU A 214 -17.36 0.28 -9.29
CA GLU A 214 -18.79 0.41 -9.05
C GLU A 214 -19.17 1.88 -8.78
N THR A 215 -18.35 2.58 -8.00
CA THR A 215 -18.57 4.00 -7.73
C THR A 215 -18.42 4.85 -8.99
N ALA A 216 -17.43 4.57 -9.84
CA ALA A 216 -17.25 5.28 -11.09
C ALA A 216 -18.45 5.08 -12.04
N LEU A 217 -18.94 3.84 -12.16
CA LEU A 217 -20.13 3.52 -12.95
C LEU A 217 -21.36 4.25 -12.42
N ASP A 218 -21.59 4.21 -11.11
CA ASP A 218 -22.72 4.88 -10.45
C ASP A 218 -22.68 6.39 -10.66
N LEU A 219 -21.51 7.02 -10.50
CA LEU A 219 -21.32 8.46 -10.74
C LEU A 219 -21.59 8.85 -12.20
N CYS A 220 -21.35 7.94 -13.15
CA CYS A 220 -21.64 8.14 -14.57
C CYS A 220 -23.07 7.76 -14.95
N GLY A 221 -23.91 7.31 -14.02
CA GLY A 221 -25.28 6.83 -14.32
C GLY A 221 -25.31 5.53 -15.13
N VAL A 222 -24.24 4.75 -15.12
CA VAL A 222 -24.11 3.47 -15.82
C VAL A 222 -24.48 2.34 -14.87
N LYS A 223 -25.30 1.39 -15.37
CA LYS A 223 -25.70 0.23 -14.58
C LYS A 223 -24.47 -0.61 -14.19
N ILE A 224 -24.31 -0.88 -12.90
CA ILE A 224 -23.26 -1.76 -12.37
C ILE A 224 -23.57 -3.21 -12.80
N PRO A 225 -22.64 -3.92 -13.48
CA PRO A 225 -22.81 -5.33 -13.82
C PRO A 225 -22.98 -6.21 -12.58
N GLY A 226 -23.82 -7.23 -12.67
CA GLY A 226 -24.18 -8.08 -11.52
C GLY A 226 -23.10 -9.06 -11.06
N ASP A 227 -21.99 -9.18 -11.80
CA ASP A 227 -20.83 -10.00 -11.46
C ASP A 227 -19.72 -9.21 -10.76
N MET A 228 -19.85 -7.88 -10.65
CA MET A 228 -18.97 -7.03 -9.86
C MET A 228 -19.23 -7.23 -8.35
N GLN A 229 -18.17 -7.31 -7.56
CA GLN A 229 -18.21 -7.70 -6.15
C GLN A 229 -18.10 -6.52 -5.18
N GLY A 230 -17.84 -5.32 -5.68
CA GLY A 230 -17.80 -4.10 -4.89
C GLY A 230 -19.19 -3.49 -4.67
N ALA A 231 -19.21 -2.36 -3.98
CA ALA A 231 -20.40 -1.54 -3.79
C ALA A 231 -20.06 -0.07 -4.01
N SER A 232 -20.94 0.67 -4.72
CA SER A 232 -20.73 2.11 -4.88
C SER A 232 -20.71 2.83 -3.53
N PHE A 233 -19.65 3.57 -3.24
CA PHE A 233 -19.60 4.46 -2.09
C PHE A 233 -20.06 5.89 -2.41
N ALA A 234 -20.64 6.14 -3.58
CA ALA A 234 -21.21 7.45 -3.92
C ALA A 234 -22.27 7.94 -2.91
N PRO A 235 -23.13 7.08 -2.31
CA PRO A 235 -24.01 7.50 -1.23
C PRO A 235 -23.26 8.02 0.00
N LEU A 236 -22.13 7.39 0.38
CA LEU A 236 -21.32 7.85 1.51
C LEU A 236 -20.71 9.23 1.26
N LEU A 237 -20.30 9.52 0.01
CA LEU A 237 -19.81 10.84 -0.39
C LEU A 237 -20.88 11.93 -0.25
N LYS A 238 -22.15 11.56 -0.38
CA LYS A 238 -23.32 12.42 -0.19
C LYS A 238 -23.82 12.46 1.27
N GLY A 239 -23.06 11.88 2.20
CA GLY A 239 -23.43 11.80 3.62
C GLY A 239 -24.58 10.84 3.94
N LYS A 240 -24.86 9.88 3.05
CA LYS A 240 -25.94 8.90 3.22
C LYS A 240 -25.35 7.50 3.34
N LYS A 241 -25.39 6.90 4.53
CA LYS A 241 -24.98 5.50 4.72
C LYS A 241 -26.14 4.56 4.40
N PRO A 242 -26.01 3.65 3.41
CA PRO A 242 -26.95 2.56 3.22
C PRO A 242 -27.11 1.69 4.47
N SER A 243 -28.32 1.24 4.78
CA SER A 243 -28.59 0.41 5.97
C SER A 243 -27.89 -0.95 5.95
N ASP A 244 -27.65 -1.46 4.77
CA ASP A 244 -26.97 -2.72 4.45
C ASP A 244 -25.46 -2.53 4.18
N TRP A 245 -24.91 -1.33 4.44
CA TRP A 245 -23.48 -1.10 4.24
C TRP A 245 -22.63 -2.07 5.05
N ARG A 246 -21.55 -2.57 4.42
CA ARG A 246 -20.69 -3.60 5.01
C ARG A 246 -20.13 -3.24 6.39
N LYS A 247 -19.96 -4.27 7.22
CA LYS A 247 -19.37 -4.17 8.56
C LYS A 247 -18.02 -4.88 8.66
N SER A 248 -17.60 -5.52 7.58
CA SER A 248 -16.38 -6.32 7.53
C SER A 248 -15.77 -6.30 6.13
N LEU A 249 -14.47 -6.54 6.07
CA LEU A 249 -13.69 -6.66 4.84
C LEU A 249 -13.04 -8.02 4.79
N TYR A 250 -12.95 -8.60 3.59
CA TYR A 250 -12.19 -9.81 3.30
C TYR A 250 -10.84 -9.42 2.67
N TYR A 251 -9.79 -10.15 3.03
CA TYR A 251 -8.47 -10.05 2.43
C TYR A 251 -7.93 -11.42 2.09
N HIS A 252 -7.17 -11.53 0.98
CA HIS A 252 -6.49 -12.77 0.62
C HIS A 252 -5.15 -12.47 -0.06
N TYR A 253 -4.08 -13.09 0.44
CA TYR A 253 -2.75 -13.08 -0.16
C TYR A 253 -2.37 -14.49 -0.62
N TYR A 254 -2.10 -14.64 -1.91
CA TYR A 254 -1.93 -15.93 -2.57
C TYR A 254 -0.48 -16.31 -2.87
N GLU A 255 0.44 -15.35 -2.92
CA GLU A 255 1.81 -15.62 -3.31
C GLU A 255 2.62 -16.26 -2.19
N PHE A 256 3.16 -17.44 -2.47
CA PHE A 256 4.19 -18.04 -1.63
C PHE A 256 4.91 -19.13 -2.45
N PRO A 257 6.25 -19.18 -2.38
CA PRO A 257 7.16 -18.33 -1.63
C PRO A 257 7.35 -16.91 -2.23
N GLY A 258 6.80 -16.59 -3.39
CA GLY A 258 6.72 -15.28 -4.02
C GLY A 258 7.83 -14.28 -3.68
N ALA A 259 7.53 -12.99 -3.79
CA ALA A 259 8.41 -11.96 -3.28
C ALA A 259 8.37 -11.96 -1.72
N HIS A 260 9.54 -11.89 -1.08
CA HIS A 260 9.71 -11.78 0.37
C HIS A 260 9.26 -12.98 1.20
N SER A 261 8.90 -14.11 0.60
CA SER A 261 8.48 -15.33 1.33
C SER A 261 7.35 -15.10 2.35
N VAL A 262 6.48 -14.13 2.09
CA VAL A 262 5.29 -13.91 2.93
C VAL A 262 4.34 -15.10 2.78
N ARG A 263 3.89 -15.64 3.91
CA ARG A 263 3.02 -16.81 3.94
C ARG A 263 1.65 -16.49 3.38
N ARG A 264 1.04 -17.44 2.67
CA ARG A 264 -0.33 -17.29 2.18
C ARG A 264 -1.28 -17.15 3.35
N HIS A 265 -2.16 -16.20 3.27
CA HIS A 265 -3.13 -15.95 4.32
C HIS A 265 -4.37 -15.28 3.78
N TYR A 266 -5.45 -15.43 4.51
CA TYR A 266 -6.66 -14.67 4.32
C TYR A 266 -7.25 -14.31 5.68
N GLY A 267 -8.18 -13.38 5.69
CA GLY A 267 -8.75 -12.95 6.95
C GLY A 267 -9.95 -12.04 6.79
N VAL A 268 -10.49 -11.67 7.94
CA VAL A 268 -11.58 -10.70 8.09
C VAL A 268 -11.15 -9.55 8.98
N ARG A 269 -11.54 -8.35 8.59
CA ARG A 269 -11.35 -7.11 9.36
C ARG A 269 -12.70 -6.46 9.57
N THR A 270 -13.04 -6.18 10.82
CA THR A 270 -14.19 -5.35 11.24
C THR A 270 -13.68 -3.99 11.72
N ASP A 271 -14.55 -3.09 12.18
CA ASP A 271 -14.12 -1.79 12.73
C ASP A 271 -13.13 -1.90 13.89
N LYS A 272 -13.21 -3.00 14.67
CA LYS A 272 -12.48 -3.14 15.93
C LYS A 272 -11.53 -4.34 15.96
N HIS A 273 -11.73 -5.33 15.13
CA HIS A 273 -11.01 -6.59 15.22
C HIS A 273 -10.54 -7.08 13.87
N LYS A 274 -9.48 -7.85 13.89
CA LYS A 274 -8.92 -8.54 12.73
C LYS A 274 -8.63 -9.98 13.09
N LEU A 275 -8.99 -10.92 12.21
CA LEU A 275 -8.66 -12.34 12.32
C LEU A 275 -7.97 -12.77 11.02
N ILE A 276 -6.79 -13.37 11.14
CA ILE A 276 -5.95 -13.79 10.01
C ILE A 276 -5.66 -15.28 10.12
N TYR A 277 -5.79 -16.01 9.01
CA TYR A 277 -5.44 -17.41 8.90
C TYR A 277 -4.32 -17.64 7.90
N PHE A 278 -3.19 -18.08 8.37
CA PHE A 278 -2.05 -18.52 7.56
C PHE A 278 -2.21 -19.99 7.20
N TYR A 279 -2.96 -20.26 6.15
CA TYR A 279 -3.46 -21.60 5.82
C TYR A 279 -2.37 -22.60 5.40
N ASN A 280 -1.19 -22.16 4.99
CA ASN A 280 -0.06 -23.04 4.75
C ASN A 280 0.82 -23.30 5.99
N LEU A 281 0.43 -22.78 7.15
CA LEU A 281 1.03 -23.04 8.46
C LEU A 281 0.03 -23.59 9.46
N ASP A 282 -1.26 -23.62 9.10
CA ASP A 282 -2.37 -23.88 10.01
C ASP A 282 -2.31 -23.02 11.28
N ALA A 283 -2.04 -21.72 11.09
CA ALA A 283 -1.84 -20.80 12.20
C ALA A 283 -2.78 -19.59 12.09
N TRP A 284 -3.29 -19.16 13.24
CA TRP A 284 -4.20 -18.03 13.36
C TRP A 284 -3.56 -16.88 14.14
N GLU A 285 -3.88 -15.67 13.76
CA GLU A 285 -3.63 -14.46 14.53
C GLU A 285 -4.91 -13.64 14.65
N MET A 286 -5.09 -12.98 15.79
CA MET A 286 -6.25 -12.12 16.03
C MET A 286 -5.83 -10.87 16.77
N TYR A 287 -6.38 -9.72 16.39
CA TYR A 287 -6.04 -8.43 16.98
C TYR A 287 -7.28 -7.67 17.40
N ASP A 288 -7.21 -7.03 18.57
CA ASP A 288 -8.14 -6.03 19.08
C ASP A 288 -7.55 -4.65 18.71
N LEU A 289 -8.00 -4.08 17.62
CA LEU A 289 -7.42 -2.85 17.03
C LEU A 289 -7.67 -1.59 17.87
N GLU A 290 -8.62 -1.65 18.83
CA GLU A 290 -8.82 -0.55 19.78
C GLU A 290 -7.76 -0.55 20.89
N LYS A 291 -7.28 -1.75 21.30
CA LYS A 291 -6.26 -1.91 22.35
C LYS A 291 -4.85 -2.07 21.83
N ASP A 292 -4.70 -2.61 20.65
CA ASP A 292 -3.44 -2.87 19.99
C ASP A 292 -3.52 -2.44 18.52
N PRO A 293 -3.57 -1.12 18.26
CA PRO A 293 -3.64 -0.58 16.91
C PRO A 293 -2.40 -0.89 16.06
N ASN A 294 -1.29 -1.25 16.70
CA ASN A 294 -0.03 -1.62 16.06
C ASN A 294 0.11 -3.15 15.83
N GLU A 295 -0.92 -3.93 16.12
CA GLU A 295 -0.97 -5.38 15.87
C GLU A 295 0.26 -6.16 16.39
N LEU A 296 0.74 -5.79 17.57
CA LEU A 296 1.94 -6.39 18.20
C LEU A 296 1.62 -7.66 18.99
N LYS A 297 0.39 -7.81 19.49
CA LYS A 297 0.02 -8.86 20.44
C LYS A 297 -1.21 -9.62 19.97
N SER A 298 -1.00 -10.76 19.32
CA SER A 298 -2.12 -11.63 18.97
C SER A 298 -2.85 -12.12 20.22
N VAL A 299 -4.17 -11.95 20.20
CA VAL A 299 -5.09 -12.41 21.25
C VAL A 299 -5.78 -13.71 20.89
N TYR A 300 -5.44 -14.33 19.78
CA TYR A 300 -5.99 -15.61 19.37
C TYR A 300 -5.72 -16.69 20.42
N GLY A 301 -6.73 -17.51 20.69
CA GLY A 301 -6.65 -18.59 21.68
C GLY A 301 -6.81 -18.16 23.14
N GLN A 302 -6.94 -16.87 23.43
CA GLN A 302 -7.22 -16.41 24.80
C GLN A 302 -8.70 -16.67 25.16
N PRO A 303 -9.00 -17.27 26.32
CA PRO A 303 -10.39 -17.65 26.69
C PRO A 303 -11.40 -16.50 26.62
N LYS A 304 -11.00 -15.29 27.02
CA LYS A 304 -11.88 -14.09 26.99
C LYS A 304 -12.31 -13.67 25.56
N TYR A 305 -11.57 -14.11 24.53
CA TYR A 305 -11.88 -13.83 23.11
C TYR A 305 -12.50 -15.01 22.37
N ALA A 306 -12.83 -16.14 23.06
CA ALA A 306 -13.30 -17.36 22.40
C ALA A 306 -14.61 -17.15 21.62
N ALA A 307 -15.60 -16.46 22.22
CA ALA A 307 -16.86 -16.14 21.56
C ALA A 307 -16.65 -15.27 20.31
N LEU A 308 -15.89 -14.19 20.43
CA LEU A 308 -15.57 -13.29 19.34
C LEU A 308 -14.78 -14.00 18.23
N THR A 309 -13.84 -14.87 18.57
CA THR A 309 -13.11 -15.69 17.59
C THR A 309 -14.07 -16.55 16.76
N LYS A 310 -15.09 -17.14 17.40
CA LYS A 310 -16.12 -17.92 16.70
C LYS A 310 -16.95 -17.02 15.76
N GLU A 311 -17.37 -15.86 16.22
CA GLU A 311 -18.11 -14.89 15.39
C GLU A 311 -17.31 -14.46 14.17
N LEU A 312 -16.03 -14.10 14.35
CA LEU A 312 -15.15 -13.69 13.25
C LEU A 312 -14.86 -14.83 12.25
N LYS A 313 -14.76 -16.07 12.72
CA LYS A 313 -14.65 -17.24 11.82
C LYS A 313 -15.92 -17.43 11.00
N THR A 314 -17.10 -17.34 11.62
CA THR A 314 -18.38 -17.41 10.90
C THR A 314 -18.50 -16.28 9.86
N GLU A 315 -18.11 -15.05 10.23
CA GLU A 315 -18.11 -13.93 9.29
C GLU A 315 -17.11 -14.11 8.14
N LEU A 316 -15.93 -14.64 8.44
CA LEU A 316 -14.93 -14.96 7.43
C LEU A 316 -15.45 -16.01 6.42
N ASP A 317 -16.12 -17.05 6.89
CA ASP A 317 -16.72 -18.07 6.03
C ASP A 317 -17.83 -17.47 5.16
N ARG A 318 -18.71 -16.64 5.74
CA ARG A 318 -19.74 -15.91 4.99
C ARG A 318 -19.13 -15.04 3.88
N LEU A 319 -18.03 -14.31 4.17
CA LEU A 319 -17.37 -13.48 3.16
C LEU A 319 -16.73 -14.33 2.05
N ARG A 320 -16.16 -15.46 2.38
CA ARG A 320 -15.60 -16.39 1.37
C ARG A 320 -16.68 -16.94 0.43
N GLU A 321 -17.86 -17.25 0.94
CA GLU A 321 -19.03 -17.63 0.12
C GLU A 321 -19.50 -16.46 -0.74
N LEU A 322 -19.68 -15.27 -0.13
CA LEU A 322 -20.12 -14.05 -0.81
C LEU A 322 -19.24 -13.72 -2.02
N TYR A 323 -17.93 -13.77 -1.83
CA TYR A 323 -16.95 -13.48 -2.87
C TYR A 323 -16.58 -14.69 -3.73
N LYS A 324 -17.24 -15.83 -3.54
CA LYS A 324 -17.01 -17.07 -4.31
C LYS A 324 -15.54 -17.44 -4.37
N VAL A 325 -14.86 -17.35 -3.21
CA VAL A 325 -13.42 -17.58 -3.12
C VAL A 325 -13.09 -19.03 -3.44
N PRO A 326 -12.29 -19.31 -4.48
CA PRO A 326 -11.93 -20.66 -4.82
C PRO A 326 -10.97 -21.27 -3.79
N GLU A 327 -10.96 -22.59 -3.68
CA GLU A 327 -9.96 -23.30 -2.89
C GLU A 327 -8.57 -23.11 -3.51
N ASP A 328 -7.58 -22.80 -2.68
CA ASP A 328 -6.19 -22.67 -3.12
C ASP A 328 -5.48 -24.03 -3.11
N THR A 329 -5.50 -24.70 -4.24
CA THR A 329 -4.90 -26.03 -4.45
C THR A 329 -3.39 -25.96 -4.76
N ARG A 330 -2.77 -24.80 -4.77
CA ARG A 330 -1.34 -24.64 -5.08
C ARG A 330 -0.48 -25.26 -4.00
N PRO A 331 0.64 -25.97 -4.36
CA PRO A 331 1.51 -26.60 -3.37
C PRO A 331 2.06 -25.57 -2.37
N ALA A 332 2.21 -25.96 -1.12
CA ALA A 332 2.73 -25.14 -0.03
C ALA A 332 4.23 -24.79 -0.17
N SER A 333 4.95 -25.47 -1.05
CA SER A 333 6.37 -25.23 -1.34
C SER A 333 6.61 -25.14 -2.85
N ARG A 334 7.66 -24.41 -3.25
CA ARG A 334 8.16 -24.49 -4.63
C ARG A 334 8.56 -25.93 -4.92
N SER A 335 7.90 -26.60 -5.83
CA SER A 335 8.57 -27.66 -6.59
C SER A 335 9.79 -27.01 -7.24
N LYS A 336 11.00 -27.55 -7.04
CA LYS A 336 12.20 -27.03 -7.70
C LYS A 336 11.93 -27.04 -9.22
N ARG A 337 11.72 -25.86 -9.81
CA ARG A 337 11.70 -25.78 -11.28
C ARG A 337 13.01 -26.37 -11.77
N PRO A 338 13.01 -27.35 -12.66
CA PRO A 338 14.24 -27.82 -13.28
C PRO A 338 14.95 -26.60 -13.89
N LYS A 339 16.22 -26.42 -13.58
CA LYS A 339 17.02 -25.38 -14.25
C LYS A 339 16.96 -25.66 -15.75
N PRO A 340 16.68 -24.66 -16.60
CA PRO A 340 16.76 -24.86 -18.03
C PRO A 340 18.16 -25.39 -18.34
N LYS A 341 18.25 -26.54 -19.04
CA LYS A 341 19.52 -27.05 -19.52
C LYS A 341 20.09 -25.97 -20.43
N LYS A 342 21.26 -25.44 -20.07
CA LYS A 342 22.03 -24.60 -20.99
C LYS A 342 22.28 -25.40 -22.25
N LYS A 343 21.77 -24.95 -23.40
CA LYS A 343 22.19 -25.40 -24.70
C LYS A 343 23.50 -24.71 -25.05
#